data_d9ca7046a13178a85694254f065dd44f
#
_entry.id   d9ca7046a13178a85694254f065dd44f
#
_cell.length_a   1.000
_cell.length_b   1.000
_cell.length_c   1.000
_cell.angle_alpha   90.00
_cell.angle_beta   90.00
_cell.angle_gamma   90.00
#
_symmetry.space_group_name_H-M   'P 1'
#
loop_
_entity.id
_entity.type
_entity.pdbx_description
1 polymer ?
#
loop_
_entity_poly.entity_id
_entity_poly.type
_entity_poly.pdbx_seq_one_letter_code
_entity_poly.pdbx_strand_id
1 'polypeptide(L)'
;MYAYIDRKKKLPVTTLLRAIGFESDKDILEIFDLAEEYKVTKASMKKVLGRKMAGHVVKTRQEDYVDADTGEVVSIERSEVVVERESILDQELVDRILDSGVETILLHKESDGENSVDYSLIFNTLDKDTSNSEKEAVNCIFRLLRNAEPADDASAREVINNLFFSEKRYDLGDVGRYRINRKLGLSTDMDVRVLTKEDIIEIIKYLIELINSKANVDDIDHLSNRRVRTVGEQLA
;
A
#
# COMPACT_ATOMS: atom_id res chain seq x y z
N MET A 1 -2.17 -10.28 -1.66
CA MET A 1 -0.80 -10.24 -2.26
C MET A 1 0.23 -10.08 -1.16
N TYR A 2 1.40 -10.74 -1.26
CA TYR A 2 2.47 -10.68 -0.26
C TYR A 2 3.81 -10.38 -0.92
N ALA A 3 4.62 -9.55 -0.26
CA ALA A 3 6.01 -9.31 -0.61
C ALA A 3 6.94 -10.14 0.29
N TYR A 4 8.00 -10.67 -0.28
CA TYR A 4 9.09 -11.32 0.46
C TYR A 4 10.25 -10.34 0.58
N ILE A 5 10.54 -9.89 1.80
CA ILE A 5 11.66 -8.99 2.07
C ILE A 5 12.96 -9.77 2.29
N ASP A 6 12.85 -10.98 2.82
CA ASP A 6 13.96 -11.89 3.08
C ASP A 6 13.47 -13.35 2.91
N ARG A 7 14.40 -14.30 2.91
CA ARG A 7 14.07 -15.73 2.85
C ARG A 7 13.04 -16.08 3.94
N LYS A 8 11.87 -16.58 3.57
CA LYS A 8 10.75 -16.95 4.45
C LYS A 8 10.07 -15.79 5.21
N LYS A 9 10.48 -14.52 5.02
CA LYS A 9 9.87 -13.36 5.66
C LYS A 9 8.94 -12.65 4.67
N LYS A 10 7.65 -12.91 4.80
CA LYS A 10 6.61 -12.33 3.94
C LYS A 10 5.74 -11.37 4.74
N LEU A 11 5.26 -10.33 4.07
CA LEU A 11 4.30 -9.36 4.62
C LEU A 11 3.28 -8.96 3.55
N PRO A 12 2.11 -8.43 3.93
CA PRO A 12 1.17 -7.84 2.99
C PRO A 12 1.84 -6.74 2.17
N VAL A 13 1.51 -6.65 0.89
CA VAL A 13 2.06 -5.59 0.03
C VAL A 13 1.61 -4.20 0.49
N THR A 14 0.41 -4.10 1.07
CA THR A 14 -0.13 -2.87 1.65
C THR A 14 0.69 -2.36 2.83
N THR A 15 1.16 -3.26 3.71
CA THR A 15 2.11 -2.90 4.78
C THR A 15 3.40 -2.31 4.21
N LEU A 16 3.92 -2.86 3.10
CA LEU A 16 5.09 -2.31 2.42
C LEU A 16 4.79 -0.91 1.86
N LEU A 17 3.64 -0.72 1.21
CA LEU A 17 3.23 0.59 0.68
C LEU A 17 3.11 1.63 1.78
N ARG A 18 2.50 1.30 2.93
CA ARG A 18 2.44 2.21 4.09
C ARG A 18 3.84 2.60 4.58
N ALA A 19 4.73 1.62 4.70
CA ALA A 19 6.09 1.85 5.19
C ALA A 19 6.95 2.73 4.28
N ILE A 20 6.65 2.81 2.98
CA ILE A 20 7.33 3.70 2.04
C ILE A 20 6.67 5.08 1.89
N GLY A 21 5.57 5.32 2.64
CA GLY A 21 4.95 6.64 2.79
C GLY A 21 3.56 6.81 2.18
N PHE A 22 2.82 5.72 1.91
CA PHE A 22 1.38 5.75 1.58
C PHE A 22 0.59 5.34 2.81
N GLU A 23 0.40 6.29 3.71
CA GLU A 23 0.01 6.03 5.09
C GLU A 23 -1.40 5.45 5.21
N SER A 24 -2.37 6.03 4.50
CA SER A 24 -3.77 5.68 4.65
C SER A 24 -4.26 4.66 3.61
N ASP A 25 -5.38 3.99 3.92
CA ASP A 25 -6.11 3.16 2.93
C ASP A 25 -6.50 3.99 1.71
N LYS A 26 -6.85 5.26 1.93
CA LYS A 26 -7.19 6.20 0.88
C LYS A 26 -6.03 6.38 -0.09
N ASP A 27 -4.81 6.65 0.40
CA ASP A 27 -3.63 6.83 -0.44
C ASP A 27 -3.35 5.59 -1.30
N ILE A 28 -3.47 4.40 -0.67
CA ILE A 28 -3.28 3.13 -1.39
C ILE A 28 -4.34 2.95 -2.48
N LEU A 29 -5.61 3.22 -2.18
CA LEU A 29 -6.69 3.07 -3.16
C LEU A 29 -6.60 4.10 -4.29
N GLU A 30 -6.15 5.32 -4.01
CA GLU A 30 -5.91 6.37 -5.01
C GLU A 30 -4.80 5.99 -5.99
N ILE A 31 -3.68 5.39 -5.52
CA ILE A 31 -2.57 4.93 -6.38
C ILE A 31 -3.05 3.96 -7.47
N PHE A 32 -3.97 3.07 -7.10
CA PHE A 32 -4.52 2.07 -8.02
C PHE A 32 -5.79 2.54 -8.72
N ASP A 33 -6.23 3.79 -8.49
CA ASP A 33 -7.45 4.38 -9.06
C ASP A 33 -8.71 3.54 -8.78
N LEU A 34 -8.83 3.02 -7.55
CA LEU A 34 -9.87 2.07 -7.15
C LEU A 34 -11.04 2.71 -6.42
N ALA A 35 -10.85 3.89 -5.87
CA ALA A 35 -11.83 4.56 -5.04
C ALA A 35 -12.06 5.99 -5.49
N GLU A 36 -13.29 6.44 -5.31
CA GLU A 36 -13.73 7.81 -5.48
C GLU A 36 -14.14 8.38 -4.12
N GLU A 37 -13.70 9.60 -3.83
CA GLU A 37 -14.08 10.31 -2.62
C GLU A 37 -15.40 11.05 -2.81
N TYR A 38 -16.35 10.79 -1.91
CA TYR A 38 -17.64 11.48 -1.88
C TYR A 38 -17.83 12.25 -0.59
N LYS A 39 -18.26 13.51 -0.71
CA LYS A 39 -18.65 14.32 0.45
C LYS A 39 -19.99 13.84 0.99
N VAL A 40 -20.04 13.66 2.31
CA VAL A 40 -21.24 13.22 3.03
C VAL A 40 -22.21 14.40 3.18
N THR A 41 -23.22 14.43 2.32
CA THR A 41 -24.36 15.36 2.42
C THR A 41 -25.65 14.60 2.17
N LYS A 42 -26.77 15.07 2.72
CA LYS A 42 -28.09 14.43 2.51
C LYS A 42 -28.45 14.26 1.02
N ALA A 43 -27.97 15.16 0.16
CA ALA A 43 -28.23 15.12 -1.28
C ALA A 43 -27.31 14.15 -2.02
N SER A 44 -26.01 14.10 -1.65
CA SER A 44 -25.04 13.19 -2.27
C SER A 44 -25.28 11.74 -1.86
N MET A 45 -25.63 11.48 -0.60
CA MET A 45 -25.86 10.14 -0.09
C MET A 45 -27.04 9.41 -0.78
N LYS A 46 -28.07 10.17 -1.18
CA LYS A 46 -29.18 9.59 -1.97
C LYS A 46 -28.75 9.10 -3.37
N LYS A 47 -27.71 9.70 -3.95
CA LYS A 47 -27.21 9.33 -5.29
C LYS A 47 -26.32 8.08 -5.27
N VAL A 48 -25.75 7.76 -4.11
CA VAL A 48 -24.79 6.66 -3.96
C VAL A 48 -25.42 5.41 -3.33
N LEU A 49 -26.74 5.39 -3.14
CA LEU A 49 -27.46 4.20 -2.71
C LEU A 49 -27.22 3.02 -3.65
N GLY A 50 -26.91 1.85 -3.10
CA GLY A 50 -26.59 0.64 -3.86
C GLY A 50 -25.12 0.54 -4.30
N ARG A 51 -24.30 1.59 -4.12
CA ARG A 51 -22.87 1.52 -4.38
C ARG A 51 -22.13 0.84 -3.23
N LYS A 52 -20.96 0.30 -3.54
CA LYS A 52 -20.13 -0.45 -2.62
C LYS A 52 -19.07 0.44 -1.96
N MET A 53 -18.86 0.27 -0.67
CA MET A 53 -17.85 0.99 0.10
C MET A 53 -16.44 0.47 -0.22
N ALA A 54 -15.53 1.37 -0.55
CA ALA A 54 -14.11 1.03 -0.80
C ALA A 54 -13.26 1.10 0.48
N GLY A 55 -13.64 1.93 1.44
CA GLY A 55 -12.94 2.10 2.71
C GLY A 55 -13.86 1.92 3.91
N HIS A 56 -13.26 1.70 5.08
CA HIS A 56 -13.99 1.75 6.34
C HIS A 56 -14.42 3.19 6.66
N VAL A 57 -15.63 3.36 7.17
CA VAL A 57 -16.04 4.63 7.79
C VAL A 57 -15.73 4.53 9.27
N VAL A 58 -14.77 5.33 9.70
CA VAL A 58 -14.27 5.33 11.08
C VAL A 58 -14.65 6.63 11.75
N LYS A 59 -15.24 6.52 12.94
CA LYS A 59 -15.52 7.67 13.82
C LYS A 59 -14.47 7.68 14.91
N THR A 60 -13.63 8.71 14.93
CA THR A 60 -12.65 8.91 15.99
C THR A 60 -13.27 9.74 17.11
N ARG A 61 -13.15 9.28 18.35
CA ARG A 61 -13.52 10.00 19.56
C ARG A 61 -12.28 10.16 20.42
N GLN A 62 -12.10 11.35 20.97
CA GLN A 62 -11.12 11.59 22.03
C GLN A 62 -11.77 11.31 23.37
N GLU A 63 -11.20 10.40 24.13
CA GLU A 63 -11.60 10.12 25.51
C GLU A 63 -10.44 10.51 26.43
N ASP A 64 -10.73 11.42 27.34
CA ASP A 64 -9.73 11.86 28.33
C ASP A 64 -9.76 10.92 29.52
N TYR A 65 -8.66 10.27 29.79
CA TYR A 65 -8.44 9.46 30.98
C TYR A 65 -7.51 10.19 31.93
N VAL A 66 -7.90 10.22 33.20
CA VAL A 66 -7.01 10.68 34.26
C VAL A 66 -6.25 9.46 34.76
N ASP A 67 -4.94 9.46 34.60
CA ASP A 67 -4.07 8.43 35.17
C ASP A 67 -4.17 8.48 36.68
N ALA A 68 -4.56 7.36 37.30
CA ALA A 68 -4.79 7.27 38.73
C ALA A 68 -3.50 7.44 39.57
N ASP A 69 -2.33 7.14 38.96
CA ASP A 69 -1.05 7.18 39.67
C ASP A 69 -0.33 8.54 39.54
N THR A 70 -0.46 9.17 38.35
CA THR A 70 0.24 10.44 38.05
C THR A 70 -0.66 11.67 38.12
N GLY A 71 -1.99 11.48 38.04
CA GLY A 71 -2.97 12.58 37.98
C GLY A 71 -2.94 13.35 36.64
N GLU A 72 -2.19 12.89 35.65
CA GLU A 72 -2.13 13.50 34.33
C GLU A 72 -3.34 13.09 33.50
N VAL A 73 -3.87 14.04 32.71
CA VAL A 73 -4.93 13.77 31.73
C VAL A 73 -4.29 13.25 30.44
N VAL A 74 -4.52 11.98 30.14
CA VAL A 74 -4.07 11.36 28.89
C VAL A 74 -5.27 11.25 27.95
N SER A 75 -5.24 11.99 26.84
CA SER A 75 -6.24 11.88 25.78
C SER A 75 -5.93 10.68 24.89
N ILE A 76 -6.82 9.70 24.90
CA ILE A 76 -6.72 8.50 24.03
C ILE A 76 -7.71 8.65 22.89
N GLU A 77 -7.21 8.53 21.66
CA GLU A 77 -8.07 8.46 20.49
C GLU A 77 -8.61 7.03 20.31
N ARG A 78 -9.93 6.90 20.41
CA ARG A 78 -10.62 5.66 20.07
C ARG A 78 -11.30 5.79 18.71
N SER A 79 -10.97 4.87 17.83
CA SER A 79 -11.56 4.74 16.51
C SER A 79 -12.59 3.61 16.51
N GLU A 80 -13.83 3.95 16.20
CA GLU A 80 -14.94 2.99 16.04
C GLU A 80 -15.31 2.88 14.58
N VAL A 81 -15.34 1.66 14.05
CA VAL A 81 -15.78 1.40 12.68
C VAL A 81 -17.30 1.49 12.63
N VAL A 82 -17.82 2.48 11.95
CA VAL A 82 -19.27 2.73 11.76
C VAL A 82 -19.82 1.87 10.62
N VAL A 83 -19.08 1.79 9.51
CA VAL A 83 -19.42 0.98 8.33
C VAL A 83 -18.16 0.27 7.85
N GLU A 84 -18.30 -1.01 7.61
CA GLU A 84 -17.21 -1.84 7.11
C GLU A 84 -17.00 -1.64 5.60
N ARG A 85 -15.75 -1.87 5.16
CA ARG A 85 -15.39 -1.97 3.75
C ARG A 85 -16.23 -3.06 3.06
N GLU A 86 -16.41 -2.95 1.76
CA GLU A 86 -17.15 -3.90 0.93
C GLU A 86 -18.67 -3.95 1.20
N SER A 87 -19.19 -3.16 2.17
CA SER A 87 -20.63 -3.04 2.42
C SER A 87 -21.32 -2.30 1.29
N ILE A 88 -22.52 -2.76 0.92
CA ILE A 88 -23.38 -2.07 -0.05
C ILE A 88 -24.20 -1.04 0.72
N LEU A 89 -24.19 0.20 0.27
CA LEU A 89 -24.91 1.29 0.91
C LEU A 89 -26.43 1.11 0.75
N ASP A 90 -27.09 0.79 1.84
CA ASP A 90 -28.53 0.85 2.01
C ASP A 90 -28.96 2.12 2.77
N GLN A 91 -30.26 2.32 2.96
CA GLN A 91 -30.77 3.50 3.64
C GLN A 91 -30.34 3.55 5.11
N GLU A 92 -30.24 2.40 5.79
CA GLU A 92 -29.86 2.32 7.19
C GLU A 92 -28.38 2.72 7.38
N LEU A 93 -27.49 2.21 6.52
CA LEU A 93 -26.08 2.57 6.54
C LEU A 93 -25.85 4.04 6.20
N VAL A 94 -26.63 4.57 5.26
CA VAL A 94 -26.57 6.01 4.92
C VAL A 94 -26.96 6.87 6.12
N ASP A 95 -28.01 6.51 6.84
CA ASP A 95 -28.44 7.25 8.03
C ASP A 95 -27.36 7.16 9.14
N ARG A 96 -26.76 6.00 9.34
CA ARG A 96 -25.64 5.81 10.27
C ARG A 96 -24.41 6.66 9.90
N ILE A 97 -24.08 6.76 8.62
CA ILE A 97 -22.97 7.62 8.14
C ILE A 97 -23.28 9.09 8.41
N LEU A 98 -24.51 9.54 8.13
CA LEU A 98 -24.93 10.92 8.38
C LEU A 98 -24.87 11.26 9.88
N ASP A 99 -25.26 10.33 10.75
CA ASP A 99 -25.23 10.51 12.21
C ASP A 99 -23.82 10.43 12.79
N SER A 100 -22.89 9.79 12.09
CA SER A 100 -21.49 9.69 12.52
C SER A 100 -20.74 11.02 12.45
N GLY A 101 -21.19 11.94 11.58
CA GLY A 101 -20.56 13.23 11.34
C GLY A 101 -19.28 13.17 10.51
N VAL A 102 -19.01 12.06 9.80
CA VAL A 102 -17.89 11.91 8.88
C VAL A 102 -18.12 12.77 7.64
N GLU A 103 -17.11 13.52 7.22
CA GLU A 103 -17.23 14.49 6.12
C GLU A 103 -17.14 13.84 4.74
N THR A 104 -16.33 12.76 4.61
CA THR A 104 -16.06 12.10 3.34
C THR A 104 -16.09 10.58 3.49
N ILE A 105 -16.50 9.90 2.43
CA ILE A 105 -16.48 8.43 2.31
C ILE A 105 -15.78 8.03 1.03
N LEU A 106 -15.25 6.81 1.00
CA LEU A 106 -14.62 6.21 -0.17
C LEU A 106 -15.55 5.15 -0.76
N LEU A 107 -15.91 5.31 -2.03
CA LEU A 107 -16.71 4.36 -2.77
C LEU A 107 -15.88 3.68 -3.85
N HIS A 108 -16.21 2.43 -4.17
CA HIS A 108 -15.61 1.78 -5.32
C HIS A 108 -15.84 2.60 -6.59
N LYS A 109 -14.78 2.81 -7.35
CA LYS A 109 -14.91 3.38 -8.68
C LYS A 109 -15.64 2.40 -9.58
N GLU A 110 -16.62 2.89 -10.33
CA GLU A 110 -17.31 2.04 -11.30
C GLU A 110 -16.33 1.66 -12.41
N SER A 111 -16.17 0.36 -12.63
CA SER A 111 -15.28 -0.13 -13.68
C SER A 111 -15.92 0.07 -15.06
N ASP A 112 -15.27 0.81 -15.93
CA ASP A 112 -15.71 1.02 -17.30
C ASP A 112 -15.49 -0.23 -18.17
N GLY A 113 -16.44 -1.19 -18.09
CA GLY A 113 -16.59 -2.25 -19.08
C GLY A 113 -15.77 -3.55 -18.88
N GLU A 114 -15.92 -4.49 -19.82
CA GLU A 114 -15.37 -5.85 -19.78
C GLU A 114 -13.82 -5.92 -19.78
N ASN A 115 -13.14 -4.81 -20.02
CA ASN A 115 -11.68 -4.73 -20.08
C ASN A 115 -11.02 -4.18 -18.81
N SER A 116 -11.75 -3.97 -17.72
CA SER A 116 -11.17 -3.50 -16.47
C SER A 116 -10.24 -4.55 -15.84
N VAL A 117 -9.13 -4.10 -15.23
CA VAL A 117 -8.25 -4.97 -14.44
C VAL A 117 -8.95 -5.26 -13.12
N ASP A 118 -8.98 -6.52 -12.70
CA ASP A 118 -9.53 -6.88 -11.40
C ASP A 118 -8.50 -6.61 -10.30
N TYR A 119 -8.75 -5.56 -9.52
CA TYR A 119 -7.94 -5.18 -8.37
C TYR A 119 -8.49 -5.72 -7.03
N SER A 120 -9.41 -6.67 -7.02
CA SER A 120 -9.93 -7.29 -5.79
C SER A 120 -8.84 -7.82 -4.86
N LEU A 121 -7.66 -8.16 -5.44
CA LEU A 121 -6.47 -8.55 -4.70
C LEU A 121 -5.97 -7.48 -3.73
N ILE A 122 -6.10 -6.19 -4.07
CA ILE A 122 -5.69 -5.09 -3.19
C ILE A 122 -6.62 -5.01 -2.00
N PHE A 123 -7.95 -5.04 -2.22
CA PHE A 123 -8.94 -5.04 -1.14
C PHE A 123 -8.74 -6.24 -0.19
N ASN A 124 -8.60 -7.44 -0.74
CA ASN A 124 -8.31 -8.66 0.03
C ASN A 124 -6.96 -8.60 0.79
N THR A 125 -6.01 -7.78 0.33
CA THR A 125 -4.74 -7.60 1.00
C THR A 125 -4.85 -6.58 2.11
N LEU A 126 -5.61 -5.49 1.90
CA LEU A 126 -5.93 -4.50 2.93
C LEU A 126 -6.68 -5.13 4.12
N ASP A 127 -7.60 -6.08 3.86
CA ASP A 127 -8.32 -6.78 4.94
C ASP A 127 -7.43 -7.68 5.80
N LYS A 128 -6.28 -8.11 5.26
CA LYS A 128 -5.29 -8.93 5.97
C LYS A 128 -4.14 -8.11 6.56
N ASP A 129 -4.11 -6.82 6.25
CA ASP A 129 -3.12 -5.91 6.80
C ASP A 129 -3.50 -5.51 8.22
N THR A 130 -2.61 -5.74 9.16
CA THR A 130 -2.81 -5.40 10.58
C THR A 130 -2.30 -4.00 10.92
N SER A 131 -1.62 -3.34 9.97
CA SER A 131 -1.10 -2.00 10.16
C SER A 131 -2.09 -0.94 9.67
N ASN A 132 -2.34 0.09 10.48
CA ASN A 132 -3.25 1.18 10.15
C ASN A 132 -2.52 2.51 9.91
N SER A 133 -1.23 2.55 10.15
CA SER A 133 -0.39 3.75 10.00
C SER A 133 0.99 3.41 9.44
N GLU A 134 1.68 4.43 8.92
CA GLU A 134 3.08 4.31 8.49
C GLU A 134 3.96 3.78 9.64
N LYS A 135 3.79 4.32 10.84
CA LYS A 135 4.58 3.93 12.02
C LYS A 135 4.41 2.45 12.36
N GLU A 136 3.18 1.95 12.37
CA GLU A 136 2.91 0.53 12.64
C GLU A 136 3.50 -0.37 11.55
N ALA A 137 3.37 0.03 10.29
CA ALA A 137 3.91 -0.70 9.16
C ALA A 137 5.45 -0.78 9.21
N VAL A 138 6.11 0.34 9.50
CA VAL A 138 7.57 0.42 9.67
C VAL A 138 8.04 -0.48 10.82
N ASN A 139 7.35 -0.43 11.96
CA ASN A 139 7.67 -1.27 13.12
C ASN A 139 7.43 -2.76 12.84
N CYS A 140 6.38 -3.10 12.11
CA CYS A 140 6.09 -4.47 11.66
C CYS A 140 7.23 -5.01 10.79
N ILE A 141 7.71 -4.24 9.82
CA ILE A 141 8.83 -4.61 8.96
C ILE A 141 10.12 -4.75 9.77
N PHE A 142 10.40 -3.82 10.68
CA PHE A 142 11.58 -3.87 11.54
C PHE A 142 11.59 -5.15 12.39
N ARG A 143 10.48 -5.46 13.08
CA ARG A 143 10.33 -6.70 13.86
C ARG A 143 10.56 -7.94 12.99
N LEU A 144 9.99 -7.94 11.79
CA LEU A 144 10.15 -9.04 10.84
C LEU A 144 11.61 -9.23 10.44
N LEU A 145 12.36 -8.15 10.19
CA LEU A 145 13.76 -8.22 9.75
C LEU A 145 14.74 -8.51 10.89
N ARG A 146 14.57 -7.88 12.04
CA ARG A 146 15.53 -7.90 13.15
C ARG A 146 15.14 -8.84 14.29
N ASN A 147 13.88 -9.34 14.32
CA ASN A 147 13.30 -10.11 15.43
C ASN A 147 13.41 -9.36 16.79
N ALA A 148 13.36 -8.05 16.77
CA ALA A 148 13.46 -7.16 17.93
C ALA A 148 12.57 -5.94 17.74
N GLU A 149 12.21 -5.27 18.85
CA GLU A 149 11.54 -3.97 18.78
C GLU A 149 12.54 -2.88 18.38
N PRO A 150 12.11 -1.87 17.58
CA PRO A 150 12.96 -0.74 17.28
C PRO A 150 13.20 0.11 18.53
N ALA A 151 14.40 0.67 18.66
CA ALA A 151 14.73 1.57 19.77
C ALA A 151 13.98 2.91 19.62
N ASP A 152 13.81 3.37 18.39
CA ASP A 152 13.08 4.57 18.01
C ASP A 152 12.53 4.45 16.57
N ASP A 153 11.60 5.35 16.23
CA ASP A 153 10.98 5.38 14.91
C ASP A 153 12.00 5.73 13.80
N ALA A 154 13.04 6.51 14.12
CA ALA A 154 14.05 6.92 13.16
C ALA A 154 14.92 5.73 12.73
N SER A 155 15.36 4.89 13.67
CA SER A 155 16.12 3.68 13.35
C SER A 155 15.31 2.66 12.56
N ALA A 156 14.01 2.56 12.82
CA ALA A 156 13.14 1.68 12.06
C ALA A 156 12.97 2.16 10.59
N ARG A 157 12.78 3.46 10.38
CA ARG A 157 12.72 4.06 9.03
C ARG A 157 14.04 3.94 8.28
N GLU A 158 15.17 4.10 8.98
CA GLU A 158 16.48 3.95 8.38
C GLU A 158 16.70 2.55 7.81
N VAL A 159 16.21 1.50 8.47
CA VAL A 159 16.31 0.12 7.96
C VAL A 159 15.58 -0.02 6.62
N ILE A 160 14.38 0.55 6.47
CA ILE A 160 13.62 0.49 5.22
C ILE A 160 14.30 1.31 4.14
N ASN A 161 14.75 2.53 4.46
CA ASN A 161 15.45 3.38 3.52
C ASN A 161 16.74 2.71 3.01
N ASN A 162 17.50 2.10 3.91
CA ASN A 162 18.71 1.35 3.54
C ASN A 162 18.40 0.10 2.70
N LEU A 163 17.21 -0.49 2.85
CA LEU A 163 16.84 -1.71 2.13
C LEU A 163 16.53 -1.43 0.66
N PHE A 164 15.80 -0.35 0.36
CA PHE A 164 15.26 -0.07 -0.97
C PHE A 164 15.90 1.14 -1.66
N PHE A 165 16.27 2.16 -0.91
CA PHE A 165 16.61 3.48 -1.45
C PHE A 165 18.05 3.92 -1.23
N SER A 166 18.91 3.06 -0.64
CA SER A 166 20.30 3.40 -0.37
C SER A 166 21.24 2.84 -1.43
N GLU A 167 21.99 3.71 -2.09
CA GLU A 167 23.04 3.36 -3.07
C GLU A 167 24.13 2.45 -2.50
N LYS A 168 24.35 2.51 -1.17
CA LYS A 168 25.38 1.67 -0.49
C LYS A 168 25.01 0.19 -0.46
N ARG A 169 23.73 -0.14 -0.59
CA ARG A 169 23.22 -1.51 -0.45
C ARG A 169 22.55 -2.04 -1.71
N TYR A 170 22.07 -1.15 -2.57
CA TYR A 170 21.30 -1.52 -3.73
C TYR A 170 21.74 -0.71 -4.94
N ASP A 171 22.17 -1.40 -5.96
CA ASP A 171 22.58 -0.81 -7.22
C ASP A 171 21.97 -1.58 -8.39
N LEU A 172 21.06 -0.95 -9.08
CA LEU A 172 20.43 -1.49 -10.29
C LEU A 172 21.41 -1.59 -11.46
N GLY A 173 22.40 -0.72 -11.48
CA GLY A 173 23.21 -0.45 -12.66
C GLY A 173 22.39 0.10 -13.83
N ASP A 174 23.05 0.54 -14.88
CA ASP A 174 22.40 1.17 -16.04
C ASP A 174 21.47 0.19 -16.77
N VAL A 175 21.89 -1.06 -16.91
CA VAL A 175 21.11 -2.11 -17.57
C VAL A 175 19.84 -2.43 -16.77
N GLY A 176 19.92 -2.47 -15.46
CA GLY A 176 18.77 -2.73 -14.58
C GLY A 176 17.75 -1.60 -14.68
N ARG A 177 18.20 -0.34 -14.58
CA ARG A 177 17.33 0.84 -14.72
C ARG A 177 16.67 0.88 -16.09
N TYR A 178 17.43 0.67 -17.17
CA TYR A 178 16.88 0.62 -18.52
C TYR A 178 15.77 -0.45 -18.66
N ARG A 179 15.99 -1.65 -18.12
CA ARG A 179 15.02 -2.75 -18.21
C ARG A 179 13.75 -2.45 -17.42
N ILE A 180 13.86 -1.90 -16.22
CA ILE A 180 12.69 -1.51 -15.41
C ILE A 180 11.88 -0.44 -16.15
N ASN A 181 12.53 0.63 -16.59
CA ASN A 181 11.87 1.70 -17.31
C ASN A 181 11.14 1.19 -18.55
N ARG A 182 11.81 0.36 -19.37
CA ARG A 182 11.22 -0.19 -20.58
C ARG A 182 10.06 -1.15 -20.30
N LYS A 183 10.18 -1.97 -19.26
CA LYS A 183 9.17 -2.98 -18.90
C LYS A 183 7.92 -2.36 -18.33
N LEU A 184 8.08 -1.37 -17.45
CA LEU A 184 7.00 -0.72 -16.73
C LEU A 184 6.52 0.58 -17.39
N GLY A 185 7.13 1.00 -18.50
CA GLY A 185 6.78 2.25 -19.18
C GLY A 185 7.16 3.52 -18.42
N LEU A 186 8.17 3.42 -17.55
CA LEU A 186 8.64 4.54 -16.73
C LEU A 186 9.62 5.42 -17.47
N SER A 187 9.64 6.71 -17.08
CA SER A 187 10.57 7.72 -17.60
C SER A 187 11.61 8.16 -16.57
N THR A 188 11.90 7.31 -15.59
CA THR A 188 12.89 7.60 -14.55
C THR A 188 14.27 7.76 -15.17
N ASP A 189 15.04 8.74 -14.67
CA ASP A 189 16.39 9.04 -15.17
C ASP A 189 17.31 7.82 -15.04
N MET A 190 18.16 7.63 -16.05
CA MET A 190 19.11 6.51 -16.09
C MET A 190 20.17 6.57 -14.99
N ASP A 191 20.45 7.77 -14.48
CA ASP A 191 21.42 7.99 -13.39
C ASP A 191 20.88 7.53 -12.03
N VAL A 192 19.57 7.29 -11.90
CA VAL A 192 18.93 6.77 -10.67
C VAL A 192 19.19 5.28 -10.55
N ARG A 193 20.12 4.89 -9.71
CA ARG A 193 20.59 3.52 -9.53
C ARG A 193 19.91 2.75 -8.42
N VAL A 194 18.96 3.37 -7.71
CA VAL A 194 18.14 2.76 -6.65
C VAL A 194 16.70 2.67 -7.07
N LEU A 195 15.90 1.86 -6.38
CA LEU A 195 14.46 1.83 -6.59
C LEU A 195 13.82 3.16 -6.17
N THR A 196 12.78 3.56 -6.88
CA THR A 196 11.92 4.67 -6.50
C THR A 196 10.58 4.15 -5.98
N LYS A 197 9.80 5.01 -5.32
CA LYS A 197 8.44 4.65 -4.90
C LYS A 197 7.56 4.29 -6.10
N GLU A 198 7.74 5.02 -7.20
CA GLU A 198 7.03 4.79 -8.47
C GLU A 198 7.36 3.41 -9.06
N ASP A 199 8.63 3.00 -9.03
CA ASP A 199 9.03 1.67 -9.47
C ASP A 199 8.24 0.58 -8.72
N ILE A 200 8.14 0.70 -7.38
CA ILE A 200 7.44 -0.28 -6.54
C ILE A 200 5.95 -0.33 -6.88
N ILE A 201 5.31 0.82 -7.07
CA ILE A 201 3.89 0.91 -7.46
C ILE A 201 3.66 0.23 -8.80
N GLU A 202 4.46 0.59 -9.81
CA GLU A 202 4.28 0.06 -11.16
C GLU A 202 4.62 -1.44 -11.24
N ILE A 203 5.56 -1.94 -10.43
CA ILE A 203 5.79 -3.38 -10.26
C ILE A 203 4.53 -4.07 -9.74
N ILE A 204 3.87 -3.51 -8.73
CA ILE A 204 2.65 -4.10 -8.17
C ILE A 204 1.51 -4.09 -9.20
N LYS A 205 1.31 -2.97 -9.91
CA LYS A 205 0.32 -2.87 -10.99
C LYS A 205 0.58 -3.92 -12.07
N TYR A 206 1.82 -4.01 -12.53
CA TYR A 206 2.22 -5.00 -13.54
C TYR A 206 1.97 -6.44 -13.08
N LEU A 207 2.23 -6.77 -11.81
CA LEU A 207 1.92 -8.09 -11.26
C LEU A 207 0.42 -8.39 -11.23
N ILE A 208 -0.42 -7.39 -10.97
CA ILE A 208 -1.88 -7.52 -11.02
C ILE A 208 -2.34 -7.73 -12.46
N GLU A 209 -1.78 -7.00 -13.42
CA GLU A 209 -2.06 -7.20 -14.85
C GLU A 209 -1.66 -8.61 -15.34
N LEU A 210 -0.53 -9.15 -14.85
CA LEU A 210 -0.13 -10.53 -15.14
C LEU A 210 -1.15 -11.54 -14.65
N ILE A 211 -1.67 -11.36 -13.43
CA ILE A 211 -2.69 -12.26 -12.86
C ILE A 211 -3.98 -12.18 -13.67
N ASN A 212 -4.33 -11.00 -14.17
CA ASN A 212 -5.49 -10.78 -15.04
C ASN A 212 -5.25 -11.20 -16.51
N SER A 213 -4.11 -11.80 -16.82
CA SER A 213 -3.72 -12.22 -18.18
C SER A 213 -3.65 -11.07 -19.19
N LYS A 214 -3.44 -9.83 -18.72
CA LYS A 214 -3.30 -8.62 -19.56
C LYS A 214 -1.85 -8.28 -19.89
N ALA A 215 -0.89 -8.91 -19.22
CA ALA A 215 0.53 -8.79 -19.48
C ALA A 215 1.16 -10.16 -19.72
N ASN A 216 2.36 -10.18 -20.32
CA ASN A 216 3.07 -11.40 -20.64
C ASN A 216 4.15 -11.70 -19.59
N VAL A 217 4.23 -12.97 -19.18
CA VAL A 217 5.30 -13.45 -18.30
C VAL A 217 6.62 -13.50 -19.08
N ASP A 218 7.71 -13.05 -18.46
CA ASP A 218 9.03 -13.15 -19.05
C ASP A 218 9.55 -14.59 -19.00
N ASP A 219 10.14 -15.04 -20.12
CA ASP A 219 10.93 -16.26 -20.12
C ASP A 219 12.29 -15.97 -19.44
N ILE A 220 12.43 -16.43 -18.19
CA ILE A 220 13.64 -16.24 -17.39
C ILE A 220 14.84 -17.01 -17.92
N ASP A 221 14.63 -18.05 -18.71
CA ASP A 221 15.70 -18.87 -19.28
C ASP A 221 16.18 -18.38 -20.64
N HIS A 222 15.44 -17.46 -21.25
CA HIS A 222 15.84 -16.87 -22.52
C HIS A 222 17.11 -16.03 -22.37
N LEU A 223 18.09 -16.22 -23.27
CA LEU A 223 19.39 -15.56 -23.18
C LEU A 223 19.34 -14.03 -23.20
N SER A 224 18.28 -13.42 -23.73
CA SER A 224 18.07 -11.97 -23.63
C SER A 224 17.76 -11.50 -22.21
N ASN A 225 17.30 -12.39 -21.34
CA ASN A 225 16.93 -12.10 -19.94
C ASN A 225 17.99 -12.58 -18.94
N ARG A 226 19.02 -13.28 -19.41
CA ARG A 226 20.13 -13.77 -18.57
C ARG A 226 21.43 -13.08 -18.93
N ARG A 227 22.18 -12.65 -17.91
CA ARG A 227 23.54 -12.19 -18.10
C ARG A 227 24.49 -13.37 -18.07
N VAL A 228 25.31 -13.47 -19.12
CA VAL A 228 26.41 -14.45 -19.20
C VAL A 228 27.71 -13.73 -18.85
N ARG A 229 28.40 -14.18 -17.81
CA ARG A 229 29.74 -13.70 -17.51
C ARG A 229 30.75 -14.40 -18.40
N THR A 230 31.55 -13.62 -19.07
CA THR A 230 32.67 -14.16 -19.88
C THR A 230 33.81 -14.63 -19.01
N VAL A 231 34.70 -15.48 -19.54
CA VAL A 231 35.85 -15.96 -18.79
C VAL A 231 36.76 -14.80 -18.36
N GLY A 232 36.94 -13.77 -19.20
CA GLY A 232 37.70 -12.57 -18.85
C GLY A 232 37.11 -11.80 -17.67
N GLU A 233 35.78 -11.68 -17.58
CA GLU A 233 35.12 -11.03 -16.45
C GLU A 233 35.20 -11.84 -15.15
N GLN A 234 35.37 -13.17 -15.24
CA GLN A 234 35.53 -14.04 -14.08
C GLN A 234 36.96 -14.07 -13.54
N LEU A 235 37.93 -13.73 -14.37
CA LEU A 235 39.35 -13.76 -14.03
C LEU A 235 39.89 -12.37 -13.60
N ALA A 236 39.15 -11.30 -13.88
CA ALA A 236 39.44 -9.94 -13.43
C ALA A 236 38.96 -9.68 -12.00
#